data_195c06d1f1c279f2169a92aa3164942d
#
_entry.id   195c06d1f1c279f2169a92aa3164942d
#
_cell.length_a   1.000
_cell.length_b   1.000
_cell.length_c   1.000
_cell.angle_alpha   90.00
_cell.angle_beta   90.00
_cell.angle_gamma   90.00
#
_symmetry.space_group_name_H-M   'P 1'
#
loop_
_entity.id
_entity.type
_entity.pdbx_description
1 polymer ?
#
loop_
_entity_poly.entity_id
_entity_poly.type
_entity_poly.pdbx_seq_one_letter_code
_entity_poly.pdbx_strand_id
1 'polypeptide(L)'
;DYEKPLTFLKPSDISVTSDGYMYIADQNNYRVLKLDMDLNYVMEFLKPTDPTFNQEMEFAPKKIAVDTAGRLYCTAVSINQGLMKYEPDGEFTGFFGATPVTYNLWDFIWKRWLSTQAQRDQMADFVPTEYNNLYIDQKSFIYCTTDVFAEADLDAGTAKPIRKLNSLGGDILIRNGEFVPCGDWQWDDAGGMNGPSRIVDITAMEDETYYVADRIRGRIFAYDEQGHLLYAFGGPGNKLGYFMYPISIEHMGTDLYVLDTTTGAITRFARTEFGNLIHSALDEYSVGNYDASAEHWEKVLAMNGNYELAYIGIGRALLRQQNYEEAMEYFKVMRDDENYSRAWKYYRKDWIENNLGYVLVVLVVLGLIPVVVKKVNI
;
A
#
# COMPACT_ATOMS: atom_id res chain seq x y z
N ASP A 1 -14.47 -30.74 24.26
CA ASP A 1 -15.74 -31.02 23.58
C ASP A 1 -16.65 -29.80 23.71
N TYR A 2 -16.86 -29.06 22.62
CA TYR A 2 -17.81 -27.97 22.59
C TYR A 2 -19.22 -28.57 22.44
N GLU A 3 -19.89 -28.79 23.55
CA GLU A 3 -21.21 -29.47 23.57
C GLU A 3 -22.36 -28.62 23.00
N LYS A 4 -22.11 -27.33 22.64
CA LYS A 4 -23.12 -26.44 22.06
C LYS A 4 -22.94 -26.37 20.54
N PRO A 5 -24.02 -26.36 19.75
CA PRO A 5 -23.90 -26.11 18.33
C PRO A 5 -23.21 -24.75 18.10
N LEU A 6 -22.23 -24.71 17.19
CA LEU A 6 -21.56 -23.48 16.79
C LEU A 6 -22.57 -22.58 16.11
N THR A 7 -23.08 -21.60 16.83
CA THR A 7 -24.00 -20.58 16.29
C THR A 7 -23.25 -19.27 16.15
N PHE A 8 -23.34 -18.66 14.97
CA PHE A 8 -22.75 -17.37 14.70
C PHE A 8 -23.79 -16.26 14.89
N LEU A 9 -23.35 -15.11 15.39
CA LEU A 9 -24.17 -13.91 15.50
C LEU A 9 -23.43 -12.75 14.83
N LYS A 10 -23.85 -12.40 13.62
CA LYS A 10 -23.24 -11.37 12.78
C LYS A 10 -21.74 -11.67 12.52
N PRO A 11 -21.39 -12.81 11.91
CA PRO A 11 -20.02 -13.04 11.48
C PRO A 11 -19.62 -11.93 10.47
N SER A 12 -18.44 -11.35 10.66
CA SER A 12 -18.04 -10.14 9.94
C SER A 12 -16.83 -10.38 9.03
N ASP A 13 -16.04 -11.43 9.30
CA ASP A 13 -14.86 -11.74 8.50
C ASP A 13 -14.42 -13.20 8.67
N ILE A 14 -13.63 -13.68 7.70
CA ILE A 14 -13.07 -15.03 7.68
C ILE A 14 -11.63 -14.99 7.15
N SER A 15 -10.75 -15.73 7.81
CA SER A 15 -9.37 -15.94 7.36
C SER A 15 -9.05 -17.43 7.35
N VAL A 16 -8.51 -17.92 6.25
CA VAL A 16 -8.09 -19.32 6.10
C VAL A 16 -6.58 -19.38 5.98
N THR A 17 -5.95 -20.22 6.78
CA THR A 17 -4.49 -20.36 6.84
C THR A 17 -4.00 -21.55 6.04
N SER A 18 -2.76 -21.49 5.55
CA SER A 18 -2.15 -22.56 4.75
C SER A 18 -1.95 -23.87 5.51
N ASP A 19 -1.92 -23.83 6.85
CA ASP A 19 -1.82 -24.98 7.74
C ASP A 19 -3.18 -25.65 8.04
N GLY A 20 -4.26 -25.19 7.35
CA GLY A 20 -5.56 -25.84 7.35
C GLY A 20 -6.46 -25.46 8.52
N TYR A 21 -6.41 -24.21 8.97
CA TYR A 21 -7.36 -23.66 9.93
C TYR A 21 -8.17 -22.53 9.33
N MET A 22 -9.38 -22.38 9.85
CA MET A 22 -10.31 -21.31 9.53
C MET A 22 -10.57 -20.48 10.77
N TYR A 23 -10.40 -19.17 10.65
CA TYR A 23 -10.70 -18.22 11.71
C TYR A 23 -11.92 -17.40 11.30
N ILE A 24 -12.86 -17.21 12.21
CA ILE A 24 -14.12 -16.49 11.94
C ILE A 24 -14.30 -15.42 13.02
N ALA A 25 -14.42 -14.17 12.58
CA ALA A 25 -14.79 -13.04 13.44
C ALA A 25 -16.29 -13.08 13.69
N ASP A 26 -16.70 -13.59 14.86
CA ASP A 26 -18.10 -13.72 15.31
C ASP A 26 -18.48 -12.49 16.14
N GLN A 27 -18.70 -11.37 15.45
CA GLN A 27 -18.73 -10.01 16.00
C GLN A 27 -19.65 -9.84 17.20
N ASN A 28 -20.91 -10.26 17.10
CA ASN A 28 -21.90 -10.06 18.17
C ASN A 28 -21.89 -11.17 19.22
N ASN A 29 -21.08 -12.23 19.04
CA ASN A 29 -20.71 -13.17 20.08
C ASN A 29 -19.40 -12.77 20.76
N TYR A 30 -18.80 -11.65 20.37
CA TYR A 30 -17.61 -11.05 21.00
C TYR A 30 -16.40 -11.98 21.02
N ARG A 31 -16.17 -12.72 19.92
CA ARG A 31 -15.08 -13.71 19.81
C ARG A 31 -14.55 -13.86 18.38
N VAL A 32 -13.36 -14.40 18.26
CA VAL A 32 -12.86 -15.00 17.03
C VAL A 32 -12.76 -16.50 17.26
N LEU A 33 -13.38 -17.31 16.40
CA LEU A 33 -13.33 -18.77 16.47
C LEU A 33 -12.24 -19.28 15.55
N LYS A 34 -11.46 -20.26 16.03
CA LYS A 34 -10.56 -21.09 15.24
C LYS A 34 -11.19 -22.46 15.07
N LEU A 35 -11.36 -22.87 13.82
CA LEU A 35 -11.90 -24.18 13.41
C LEU A 35 -10.87 -24.89 12.55
N ASP A 36 -10.95 -26.23 12.49
CA ASP A 36 -10.27 -27.00 11.45
C ASP A 36 -11.07 -26.96 10.13
N MET A 37 -10.54 -27.56 9.05
CA MET A 37 -11.22 -27.58 7.75
C MET A 37 -12.46 -28.48 7.70
N ASP A 38 -12.67 -29.34 8.71
CA ASP A 38 -13.88 -30.12 8.92
C ASP A 38 -14.91 -29.37 9.79
N LEU A 39 -14.65 -28.11 10.08
CA LEU A 39 -15.44 -27.20 10.91
C LEU A 39 -15.56 -27.61 12.38
N ASN A 40 -14.62 -28.45 12.88
CA ASN A 40 -14.55 -28.75 14.31
C ASN A 40 -13.93 -27.59 15.09
N TYR A 41 -14.46 -27.35 16.27
CA TYR A 41 -13.93 -26.34 17.18
C TYR A 41 -12.50 -26.69 17.64
N VAL A 42 -11.62 -25.71 17.54
CA VAL A 42 -10.23 -25.81 18.04
C VAL A 42 -10.05 -24.93 19.28
N MET A 43 -10.30 -23.63 19.13
CA MET A 43 -10.23 -22.65 20.23
C MET A 43 -10.98 -21.36 19.87
N GLU A 44 -11.07 -20.46 20.85
CA GLU A 44 -11.60 -19.11 20.63
C GLU A 44 -10.70 -18.04 21.26
N PHE A 45 -10.67 -16.88 20.62
CA PHE A 45 -10.02 -15.66 21.10
C PHE A 45 -11.09 -14.75 21.68
N LEU A 46 -10.89 -14.34 22.91
CA LEU A 46 -11.87 -13.58 23.67
C LEU A 46 -11.34 -12.20 24.03
N LYS A 47 -12.18 -11.43 24.71
CA LYS A 47 -11.82 -10.13 25.27
C LYS A 47 -10.57 -10.24 26.12
N PRO A 48 -9.52 -9.41 25.86
CA PRO A 48 -8.32 -9.41 26.68
C PRO A 48 -8.60 -9.04 28.14
N THR A 49 -7.96 -9.73 29.06
CA THR A 49 -7.93 -9.38 30.49
C THR A 49 -6.73 -8.50 30.85
N ASP A 50 -5.85 -8.22 29.87
CA ASP A 50 -4.66 -7.40 30.04
C ASP A 50 -5.01 -5.94 30.40
N PRO A 51 -4.27 -5.31 31.33
CA PRO A 51 -4.54 -3.92 31.75
C PRO A 51 -4.37 -2.87 30.64
N THR A 52 -3.65 -3.17 29.56
CA THR A 52 -3.51 -2.28 28.41
C THR A 52 -4.78 -2.17 27.57
N PHE A 53 -5.67 -3.17 27.70
CA PHE A 53 -6.98 -3.13 27.08
C PHE A 53 -7.99 -2.47 28.03
N ASN A 54 -8.71 -1.46 27.50
CA ASN A 54 -9.75 -0.80 28.29
C ASN A 54 -10.90 -1.78 28.59
N GLN A 55 -11.04 -2.17 29.86
CA GLN A 55 -12.01 -3.18 30.30
C GLN A 55 -13.47 -2.71 30.19
N GLU A 56 -13.75 -1.42 30.00
CA GLU A 56 -15.10 -0.89 29.73
C GLU A 56 -15.54 -1.11 28.28
N MET A 57 -14.60 -1.37 27.37
CA MET A 57 -14.90 -1.62 25.96
C MET A 57 -15.26 -3.08 25.72
N GLU A 58 -16.13 -3.31 24.75
CA GLU A 58 -16.47 -4.66 24.29
C GLU A 58 -15.47 -5.12 23.21
N PHE A 59 -15.20 -6.41 23.17
CA PHE A 59 -14.40 -7.01 22.11
C PHE A 59 -15.34 -7.48 20.98
N ALA A 60 -15.68 -6.60 20.06
CA ALA A 60 -16.48 -6.92 18.87
C ALA A 60 -15.57 -6.98 17.62
N PRO A 61 -14.97 -8.14 17.30
CA PRO A 61 -14.03 -8.26 16.19
C PRO A 61 -14.72 -7.96 14.86
N LYS A 62 -14.02 -7.24 13.97
CA LYS A 62 -14.57 -6.77 12.71
C LYS A 62 -13.87 -7.36 11.51
N LYS A 63 -12.52 -7.28 11.50
CA LYS A 63 -11.66 -7.81 10.46
C LYS A 63 -10.51 -8.57 11.10
N ILE A 64 -10.10 -9.67 10.47
CA ILE A 64 -9.08 -10.57 11.00
C ILE A 64 -8.10 -11.00 9.91
N ALA A 65 -6.86 -11.22 10.29
CA ALA A 65 -5.90 -11.92 9.48
C ALA A 65 -4.92 -12.69 10.39
N VAL A 66 -4.38 -13.79 9.89
CA VAL A 66 -3.48 -14.67 10.63
C VAL A 66 -2.19 -14.81 9.86
N ASP A 67 -1.06 -14.62 10.53
CA ASP A 67 0.24 -14.78 9.89
C ASP A 67 0.72 -16.24 9.86
N THR A 68 1.84 -16.47 9.19
CA THR A 68 2.44 -17.81 9.04
C THR A 68 2.91 -18.43 10.35
N ALA A 69 3.02 -17.64 11.42
CA ALA A 69 3.33 -18.13 12.78
C ALA A 69 2.06 -18.47 13.59
N GLY A 70 0.87 -18.28 13.00
CA GLY A 70 -0.42 -18.51 13.64
C GLY A 70 -0.88 -17.39 14.57
N ARG A 71 -0.24 -16.21 14.53
CA ARG A 71 -0.63 -15.04 15.32
C ARG A 71 -1.82 -14.36 14.65
N LEU A 72 -2.84 -14.09 15.46
CA LEU A 72 -4.05 -13.41 15.02
C LEU A 72 -3.89 -11.89 15.17
N TYR A 73 -4.20 -11.17 14.12
CA TYR A 73 -4.35 -9.72 14.13
C TYR A 73 -5.80 -9.39 13.82
N CYS A 74 -6.40 -8.48 14.59
CA CYS A 74 -7.77 -8.09 14.33
C CYS A 74 -8.04 -6.62 14.61
N THR A 75 -9.00 -6.06 13.87
CA THR A 75 -9.68 -4.81 14.21
C THR A 75 -10.94 -5.13 15.01
N ALA A 76 -11.36 -4.26 15.89
CA ALA A 76 -12.62 -4.41 16.61
C ALA A 76 -13.37 -3.07 16.64
N VAL A 77 -14.70 -3.15 16.80
CA VAL A 77 -15.57 -1.96 16.81
C VAL A 77 -15.18 -1.03 17.96
N SER A 78 -15.06 0.25 17.67
CA SER A 78 -14.68 1.31 18.62
C SER A 78 -13.28 1.19 19.24
N ILE A 79 -12.45 0.27 18.75
CA ILE A 79 -11.04 0.14 19.15
C ILE A 79 -10.19 0.79 18.07
N ASN A 80 -9.51 1.88 18.41
CA ASN A 80 -8.75 2.71 17.49
C ASN A 80 -7.27 2.86 17.89
N GLN A 81 -6.76 1.90 18.67
CA GLN A 81 -5.36 1.88 19.14
C GLN A 81 -4.42 1.07 18.22
N GLY A 82 -4.86 0.77 16.99
CA GLY A 82 -4.18 -0.11 16.06
C GLY A 82 -4.83 -1.50 15.99
N LEU A 83 -4.08 -2.47 15.50
CA LEU A 83 -4.53 -3.87 15.43
C LEU A 83 -4.34 -4.57 16.78
N MET A 84 -5.32 -5.29 17.24
CA MET A 84 -5.17 -6.20 18.38
C MET A 84 -4.37 -7.43 17.95
N LYS A 85 -3.34 -7.77 18.70
CA LYS A 85 -2.48 -8.92 18.40
C LYS A 85 -2.61 -10.00 19.47
N TYR A 86 -2.82 -11.24 19.02
CA TYR A 86 -2.86 -12.42 19.86
C TYR A 86 -1.85 -13.45 19.40
N GLU A 87 -1.22 -14.14 20.33
CA GLU A 87 -0.38 -15.30 20.03
C GLU A 87 -1.25 -16.53 19.69
N PRO A 88 -0.66 -17.60 19.11
CA PRO A 88 -1.41 -18.78 18.69
C PRO A 88 -2.18 -19.52 19.80
N ASP A 89 -1.79 -19.32 21.03
CA ASP A 89 -2.45 -19.88 22.24
C ASP A 89 -3.60 -19.03 22.79
N GLY A 90 -3.87 -17.87 22.14
CA GLY A 90 -4.92 -16.93 22.52
C GLY A 90 -4.49 -15.82 23.49
N GLU A 91 -3.19 -15.77 23.87
CA GLU A 91 -2.68 -14.70 24.70
C GLU A 91 -2.65 -13.37 23.94
N PHE A 92 -3.26 -12.33 24.51
CA PHE A 92 -3.19 -10.98 23.96
C PHE A 92 -1.85 -10.32 24.29
N THR A 93 -1.12 -9.87 23.28
CA THR A 93 0.21 -9.29 23.45
C THR A 93 0.25 -7.76 23.25
N GLY A 94 -0.90 -7.14 23.01
CA GLY A 94 -1.02 -5.69 22.89
C GLY A 94 -1.53 -5.22 21.54
N PHE A 95 -1.36 -3.90 21.30
CA PHE A 95 -1.77 -3.25 20.06
C PHE A 95 -0.58 -3.12 19.11
N PHE A 96 -0.84 -3.36 17.83
CA PHE A 96 0.17 -3.39 16.77
C PHE A 96 -0.13 -2.34 15.70
N GLY A 97 0.90 -1.69 15.17
CA GLY A 97 0.74 -0.71 14.10
C GLY A 97 0.02 0.57 14.53
N ALA A 98 -0.09 0.83 15.84
CA ALA A 98 -0.60 2.10 16.35
C ALA A 98 0.25 3.25 15.82
N THR A 99 -0.39 4.31 15.33
CA THR A 99 0.33 5.54 14.99
C THR A 99 0.88 6.12 16.28
N PRO A 100 2.21 6.28 16.42
CA PRO A 100 2.76 6.90 17.61
C PRO A 100 2.18 8.31 17.70
N VAL A 101 1.46 8.58 18.78
CA VAL A 101 1.02 9.93 19.10
C VAL A 101 2.29 10.67 19.51
N THR A 102 2.85 11.47 18.62
CA THR A 102 3.89 12.41 18.95
C THR A 102 3.26 13.49 19.81
N TYR A 103 3.21 13.22 21.12
CA TYR A 103 2.90 14.28 22.06
C TYR A 103 4.02 15.30 21.96
N ASN A 104 3.72 16.47 21.41
CA ASN A 104 4.59 17.61 21.57
C ASN A 104 4.70 17.86 23.09
N LEU A 105 5.92 17.85 23.60
CA LEU A 105 6.15 18.00 25.06
C LEU A 105 5.47 19.26 25.61
N TRP A 106 5.33 20.31 24.78
CA TRP A 106 4.62 21.53 25.08
C TRP A 106 3.11 21.34 25.16
N ASP A 107 2.51 20.52 24.28
CA ASP A 107 1.08 20.23 24.33
C ASP A 107 0.73 19.38 25.57
N PHE A 108 1.62 18.48 25.97
CA PHE A 108 1.48 17.70 27.20
C PHE A 108 1.58 18.58 28.44
N ILE A 109 2.58 19.49 28.52
CA ILE A 109 2.75 20.44 29.63
C ILE A 109 1.55 21.41 29.67
N TRP A 110 1.15 21.95 28.52
CA TRP A 110 0.00 22.84 28.41
C TRP A 110 -1.30 22.17 28.85
N LYS A 111 -1.57 20.97 28.37
CA LYS A 111 -2.75 20.16 28.68
C LYS A 111 -2.83 19.79 30.17
N ARG A 112 -1.67 19.50 30.79
CA ARG A 112 -1.61 19.04 32.20
C ARG A 112 -1.53 20.18 33.22
N TRP A 113 -0.87 21.28 32.91
CA TRP A 113 -0.49 22.30 33.87
C TRP A 113 -1.09 23.69 33.62
N LEU A 114 -1.44 24.04 32.40
CA LEU A 114 -1.81 25.39 32.00
C LEU A 114 -3.23 25.53 31.43
N SER A 115 -3.94 24.43 31.10
CA SER A 115 -5.28 24.50 30.54
C SER A 115 -6.37 24.28 31.59
N THR A 116 -7.48 25.02 31.46
CA THR A 116 -8.70 24.84 32.26
C THR A 116 -9.46 23.58 31.79
N GLN A 117 -10.40 23.07 32.61
CA GLN A 117 -11.21 21.90 32.26
C GLN A 117 -11.99 22.11 30.96
N ALA A 118 -12.60 23.29 30.78
CA ALA A 118 -13.32 23.64 29.56
C ALA A 118 -12.42 23.73 28.31
N GLN A 119 -11.17 24.13 28.47
CA GLN A 119 -10.18 24.12 27.39
C GLN A 119 -9.69 22.71 27.06
N ARG A 120 -9.60 21.82 28.06
CA ARG A 120 -9.26 20.39 27.87
C ARG A 120 -10.35 19.66 27.10
N ASP A 121 -11.61 19.97 27.38
CA ASP A 121 -12.77 19.39 26.71
C ASP A 121 -12.94 19.88 25.26
N GLN A 122 -12.38 21.06 24.93
CA GLN A 122 -12.33 21.62 23.56
C GLN A 122 -11.06 21.22 22.77
N MET A 123 -10.02 20.76 23.44
CA MET A 123 -8.86 20.18 22.76
C MET A 123 -9.29 18.84 22.20
N ALA A 124 -9.50 18.77 20.88
CA ALA A 124 -9.81 17.54 20.18
C ALA A 124 -8.87 16.44 20.67
N ASP A 125 -9.41 15.41 21.28
CA ASP A 125 -8.67 14.18 21.47
C ASP A 125 -8.22 13.74 20.08
N PHE A 126 -6.90 13.62 19.90
CA PHE A 126 -6.34 13.10 18.68
C PHE A 126 -6.95 11.71 18.50
N VAL A 127 -7.89 11.57 17.58
CA VAL A 127 -8.52 10.28 17.29
C VAL A 127 -7.44 9.46 16.59
N PRO A 128 -6.91 8.41 17.20
CA PRO A 128 -5.97 7.53 16.54
C PRO A 128 -6.56 7.02 15.24
N THR A 129 -5.74 6.79 14.24
CA THR A 129 -6.18 6.27 12.94
C THR A 129 -6.82 4.89 13.14
N GLU A 130 -8.11 4.78 12.87
CA GLU A 130 -8.84 3.52 12.91
C GLU A 130 -8.56 2.74 11.63
N TYR A 131 -8.01 1.53 11.76
CA TYR A 131 -7.92 0.61 10.64
C TYR A 131 -9.29 -0.01 10.36
N ASN A 132 -9.74 0.08 9.11
CA ASN A 132 -11.03 -0.51 8.71
C ASN A 132 -10.88 -1.92 8.12
N ASN A 133 -9.70 -2.25 7.59
CA ASN A 133 -9.37 -3.58 7.08
C ASN A 133 -7.88 -3.90 7.22
N LEU A 134 -7.53 -5.18 7.12
CA LEU A 134 -6.17 -5.69 7.11
C LEU A 134 -6.06 -6.93 6.24
N TYR A 135 -4.88 -7.12 5.65
CA TYR A 135 -4.47 -8.28 4.85
C TYR A 135 -3.03 -8.64 5.21
N ILE A 136 -2.68 -9.91 5.27
CA ILE A 136 -1.31 -10.38 5.53
C ILE A 136 -0.80 -11.11 4.31
N ASP A 137 0.34 -10.67 3.76
CA ASP A 137 0.99 -11.32 2.64
C ASP A 137 1.82 -12.55 3.08
N GLN A 138 2.29 -13.30 2.11
CA GLN A 138 3.10 -14.51 2.35
C GLN A 138 4.44 -14.22 3.06
N LYS A 139 4.93 -12.98 3.00
CA LYS A 139 6.12 -12.50 3.70
C LYS A 139 5.82 -12.01 5.11
N SER A 140 4.56 -12.14 5.57
CA SER A 140 4.06 -11.64 6.86
C SER A 140 4.10 -10.12 7.04
N PHE A 141 4.08 -9.35 5.95
CA PHE A 141 3.77 -7.94 6.02
C PHE A 141 2.26 -7.74 6.12
N ILE A 142 1.86 -6.78 6.94
CA ILE A 142 0.44 -6.48 7.17
C ILE A 142 0.08 -5.23 6.39
N TYR A 143 -0.81 -5.37 5.42
CA TYR A 143 -1.43 -4.26 4.74
C TYR A 143 -2.66 -3.82 5.52
N CYS A 144 -2.78 -2.53 5.78
CA CYS A 144 -3.93 -1.95 6.48
C CYS A 144 -4.53 -0.83 5.65
N THR A 145 -5.85 -0.72 5.72
CA THR A 145 -6.58 0.39 5.11
C THR A 145 -7.26 1.25 6.17
N THR A 146 -7.46 2.54 5.85
CA THR A 146 -8.28 3.46 6.63
C THR A 146 -9.13 4.30 5.68
N ASP A 147 -10.38 4.54 6.04
CA ASP A 147 -11.31 5.34 5.25
C ASP A 147 -11.57 6.72 5.86
N VAL A 148 -10.91 7.03 6.98
CA VAL A 148 -11.05 8.31 7.68
C VAL A 148 -9.72 9.08 7.61
N PHE A 149 -9.70 10.15 6.85
CA PHE A 149 -8.59 11.10 6.76
C PHE A 149 -9.14 12.49 6.42
N ALA A 150 -8.36 13.54 6.72
CA ALA A 150 -8.74 14.90 6.40
C ALA A 150 -8.43 15.22 4.93
N GLU A 151 -9.26 16.06 4.29
CA GLU A 151 -9.02 16.59 2.94
C GLU A 151 -7.65 17.25 2.84
N ALA A 152 -7.31 18.08 3.83
CA ALA A 152 -6.01 18.76 3.88
C ALA A 152 -4.81 17.80 3.89
N ASP A 153 -4.96 16.59 4.42
CA ASP A 153 -3.89 15.58 4.40
C ASP A 153 -3.72 14.96 3.01
N LEU A 154 -4.82 14.80 2.25
CA LEU A 154 -4.74 14.37 0.85
C LEU A 154 -4.09 15.44 -0.01
N ASP A 155 -4.52 16.69 0.11
CA ASP A 155 -3.97 17.83 -0.64
C ASP A 155 -2.47 18.03 -0.36
N ALA A 156 -2.07 17.81 0.88
CA ALA A 156 -0.66 17.86 1.29
C ALA A 156 0.15 16.61 0.92
N GLY A 157 -0.47 15.55 0.39
CA GLY A 157 0.17 14.25 0.13
C GLY A 157 0.63 13.51 1.39
N THR A 158 0.10 13.89 2.56
CA THR A 158 0.45 13.28 3.85
C THR A 158 -0.53 12.22 4.33
N ALA A 159 -1.70 12.11 3.68
CA ALA A 159 -2.66 11.06 3.95
C ALA A 159 -2.05 9.67 3.69
N LYS A 160 -2.40 8.73 4.56
CA LYS A 160 -1.94 7.34 4.46
C LYS A 160 -3.12 6.38 4.51
N PRO A 161 -4.00 6.40 3.48
CA PRO A 161 -5.16 5.53 3.45
C PRO A 161 -4.80 4.04 3.36
N ILE A 162 -3.61 3.74 2.86
CA ILE A 162 -3.04 2.39 2.79
C ILE A 162 -1.69 2.40 3.51
N ARG A 163 -1.42 1.39 4.31
CA ARG A 163 -0.14 1.16 4.99
C ARG A 163 0.32 -0.27 4.81
N LYS A 164 1.64 -0.47 4.72
CA LYS A 164 2.30 -1.79 4.77
C LYS A 164 3.15 -1.83 6.04
N LEU A 165 2.74 -2.62 7.02
CA LEU A 165 3.40 -2.67 8.31
C LEU A 165 4.42 -3.81 8.33
N ASN A 166 5.63 -3.51 8.82
CA ASN A 166 6.65 -4.50 9.10
C ASN A 166 6.41 -5.19 10.46
N SER A 167 7.25 -6.15 10.83
CA SER A 167 7.15 -6.92 12.08
C SER A 167 7.20 -6.07 13.38
N LEU A 168 7.61 -4.82 13.30
CA LEU A 168 7.64 -3.86 14.40
C LEU A 168 6.44 -2.90 14.39
N GLY A 169 5.52 -3.04 13.42
CA GLY A 169 4.37 -2.15 13.26
C GLY A 169 4.69 -0.83 12.57
N GLY A 170 5.90 -0.65 12.05
CA GLY A 170 6.29 0.50 11.27
C GLY A 170 5.74 0.45 9.84
N ASP A 171 5.18 1.58 9.36
CA ASP A 171 4.70 1.73 7.99
C ASP A 171 5.89 1.84 7.03
N ILE A 172 6.02 0.87 6.15
CA ILE A 172 7.09 0.76 5.14
C ILE A 172 6.57 0.87 3.70
N LEU A 173 5.29 1.21 3.50
CA LEU A 173 4.75 1.36 2.15
C LEU A 173 5.49 2.46 1.41
N ILE A 174 6.00 2.13 0.23
CA ILE A 174 6.65 3.09 -0.67
C ILE A 174 5.57 3.87 -1.40
N ARG A 175 5.77 5.18 -1.58
CA ARG A 175 4.81 6.11 -2.17
C ARG A 175 5.52 7.03 -3.17
N ASN A 176 6.12 6.41 -4.21
CA ASN A 176 6.86 7.12 -5.25
C ASN A 176 5.96 7.52 -6.44
N GLY A 177 4.66 7.21 -6.41
CA GLY A 177 3.71 7.67 -7.41
C GLY A 177 3.50 9.19 -7.36
N GLU A 178 2.99 9.77 -8.43
CA GLU A 178 2.62 11.19 -8.49
C GLU A 178 1.64 11.57 -7.37
N PHE A 179 0.74 10.63 -7.04
CA PHE A 179 -0.20 10.77 -5.93
C PHE A 179 -0.01 9.62 -4.94
N VAL A 180 -0.34 9.88 -3.67
CA VAL A 180 -0.39 8.80 -2.68
C VAL A 180 -1.39 7.73 -3.11
N PRO A 181 -1.14 6.43 -2.85
CA PRO A 181 -2.10 5.38 -3.15
C PRO A 181 -3.39 5.56 -2.34
N CYS A 182 -4.41 6.15 -2.94
CA CYS A 182 -5.68 6.47 -2.28
C CYS A 182 -6.91 6.20 -3.15
N GLY A 183 -6.72 5.70 -4.38
CA GLY A 183 -7.78 5.63 -5.37
C GLY A 183 -8.06 6.99 -6.04
N ASP A 184 -9.32 7.28 -6.32
CA ASP A 184 -9.73 8.58 -6.86
C ASP A 184 -9.69 9.67 -5.79
N TRP A 185 -9.15 10.81 -6.17
CA TRP A 185 -9.01 11.97 -5.28
C TRP A 185 -10.14 12.99 -5.41
N GLN A 186 -11.07 12.76 -6.29
CA GLN A 186 -12.06 13.76 -6.68
C GLN A 186 -13.05 14.09 -5.55
N TRP A 187 -13.15 15.37 -5.23
CA TRP A 187 -14.09 15.92 -4.26
C TRP A 187 -15.40 16.41 -4.91
N ASP A 188 -15.43 16.57 -6.24
CA ASP A 188 -16.56 17.09 -6.96
C ASP A 188 -17.72 16.10 -7.03
N ASP A 189 -18.93 16.64 -6.96
CA ASP A 189 -20.18 15.93 -7.09
C ASP A 189 -20.52 15.58 -8.57
N ALA A 190 -19.58 15.03 -9.29
CA ALA A 190 -19.85 14.52 -10.64
C ALA A 190 -20.67 13.23 -10.53
N GLY A 191 -21.98 13.36 -10.50
CA GLY A 191 -22.92 12.23 -10.46
C GLY A 191 -23.28 11.71 -9.07
N GLY A 192 -23.20 12.51 -8.02
CA GLY A 192 -23.59 12.15 -6.67
C GLY A 192 -22.54 11.39 -5.86
N MET A 193 -21.29 11.37 -6.32
CA MET A 193 -20.16 10.69 -5.66
C MET A 193 -19.26 11.74 -5.01
N ASN A 194 -19.57 12.15 -3.80
CA ASN A 194 -18.82 13.17 -3.08
C ASN A 194 -17.57 12.61 -2.40
N GLY A 195 -16.47 13.36 -2.48
CA GLY A 195 -15.24 13.11 -1.76
C GLY A 195 -14.32 12.08 -2.44
N PRO A 196 -13.18 11.76 -1.80
CA PRO A 196 -12.22 10.78 -2.31
C PRO A 196 -12.74 9.35 -2.22
N SER A 197 -12.01 8.43 -2.82
CA SER A 197 -12.26 6.99 -2.67
C SER A 197 -12.31 6.56 -1.21
N ARG A 198 -13.21 5.64 -0.90
CA ARG A 198 -13.27 4.97 0.40
C ARG A 198 -12.82 3.53 0.25
N ILE A 199 -11.57 3.32 0.58
CA ILE A 199 -10.96 2.00 0.50
C ILE A 199 -11.54 1.11 1.61
N VAL A 200 -12.12 -0.02 1.20
CA VAL A 200 -12.80 -0.94 2.14
C VAL A 200 -12.08 -2.25 2.30
N ASP A 201 -11.27 -2.64 1.32
CA ASP A 201 -10.52 -3.87 1.38
C ASP A 201 -9.27 -3.80 0.51
N ILE A 202 -8.31 -4.68 0.79
CA ILE A 202 -7.01 -4.76 0.13
C ILE A 202 -6.55 -6.21 0.07
N THR A 203 -5.98 -6.60 -1.08
CA THR A 203 -5.23 -7.85 -1.24
C THR A 203 -3.91 -7.57 -1.94
N ALA A 204 -2.86 -8.34 -1.65
CA ALA A 204 -1.54 -8.17 -2.23
C ALA A 204 -1.03 -9.49 -2.81
N MET A 205 -0.51 -9.45 -4.02
CA MET A 205 0.04 -10.61 -4.72
C MET A 205 1.50 -10.86 -4.38
N GLU A 206 2.04 -11.99 -4.82
CA GLU A 206 3.44 -12.37 -4.56
C GLU A 206 4.46 -11.42 -5.20
N ASP A 207 4.10 -10.78 -6.32
CA ASP A 207 4.88 -9.76 -7.03
C ASP A 207 4.86 -8.38 -6.34
N GLU A 208 4.31 -8.31 -5.12
CA GLU A 208 4.11 -7.10 -4.31
C GLU A 208 3.18 -6.06 -4.93
N THR A 209 2.50 -6.39 -6.03
CA THR A 209 1.37 -5.59 -6.50
C THR A 209 0.20 -5.76 -5.55
N TYR A 210 -0.49 -4.67 -5.25
CA TYR A 210 -1.65 -4.72 -4.37
C TYR A 210 -2.86 -4.06 -4.99
N TYR A 211 -4.02 -4.60 -4.64
CA TYR A 211 -5.30 -4.18 -5.16
C TYR A 211 -6.18 -3.69 -4.04
N VAL A 212 -6.84 -2.57 -4.27
CA VAL A 212 -7.76 -1.98 -3.29
C VAL A 212 -9.13 -1.75 -3.89
N ALA A 213 -10.16 -2.01 -3.10
CA ALA A 213 -11.54 -1.81 -3.50
C ALA A 213 -12.10 -0.50 -2.95
N ASP A 214 -12.62 0.35 -3.85
CA ASP A 214 -13.34 1.58 -3.51
C ASP A 214 -14.84 1.30 -3.46
N ARG A 215 -15.42 1.47 -2.28
CA ARG A 215 -16.84 1.26 -2.05
C ARG A 215 -17.72 2.29 -2.74
N ILE A 216 -17.27 3.56 -2.84
CA ILE A 216 -18.13 4.65 -3.32
C ILE A 216 -18.29 4.60 -4.84
N ARG A 217 -17.18 4.39 -5.56
CA ARG A 217 -17.17 4.38 -7.03
C ARG A 217 -17.21 2.99 -7.64
N GLY A 218 -17.22 1.95 -6.80
CA GLY A 218 -17.19 0.57 -7.29
C GLY A 218 -15.98 0.29 -8.16
N ARG A 219 -14.82 0.87 -7.84
CA ARG A 219 -13.57 0.70 -8.58
C ARG A 219 -12.58 -0.14 -7.81
N ILE A 220 -11.76 -0.85 -8.57
CA ILE A 220 -10.59 -1.55 -8.08
C ILE A 220 -9.36 -0.85 -8.65
N PHE A 221 -8.42 -0.49 -7.80
CA PHE A 221 -7.15 0.13 -8.17
C PHE A 221 -6.02 -0.86 -7.94
N ALA A 222 -5.14 -1.00 -8.92
CA ALA A 222 -3.92 -1.81 -8.85
C ALA A 222 -2.71 -0.89 -8.72
N TYR A 223 -1.86 -1.16 -7.74
CA TYR A 223 -0.61 -0.43 -7.49
C TYR A 223 0.57 -1.38 -7.50
N ASP A 224 1.74 -0.89 -7.93
CA ASP A 224 2.99 -1.61 -7.79
C ASP A 224 3.63 -1.43 -6.40
N GLU A 225 4.73 -2.12 -6.13
CA GLU A 225 5.52 -2.00 -4.89
C GLU A 225 5.98 -0.56 -4.60
N GLN A 226 6.19 0.24 -5.66
CA GLN A 226 6.65 1.63 -5.56
C GLN A 226 5.51 2.62 -5.28
N GLY A 227 4.25 2.16 -5.35
CA GLY A 227 3.06 2.98 -5.15
C GLY A 227 2.56 3.68 -6.43
N HIS A 228 3.01 3.26 -7.61
CA HIS A 228 2.46 3.77 -8.86
C HIS A 228 1.13 3.07 -9.17
N LEU A 229 0.14 3.85 -9.60
CA LEU A 229 -1.12 3.31 -10.09
C LEU A 229 -0.91 2.64 -11.45
N LEU A 230 -1.02 1.31 -11.48
CA LEU A 230 -0.89 0.54 -12.72
C LEU A 230 -2.12 0.67 -13.59
N TYR A 231 -3.28 0.45 -13.02
CA TYR A 231 -4.58 0.58 -13.70
C TYR A 231 -5.72 0.59 -12.68
N ALA A 232 -6.90 1.02 -13.16
CA ALA A 232 -8.14 0.91 -12.41
C ALA A 232 -9.22 0.32 -13.32
N PHE A 233 -10.13 -0.45 -12.73
CA PHE A 233 -11.25 -1.06 -13.43
C PHE A 233 -12.48 -1.13 -12.54
N GLY A 234 -13.60 -1.56 -13.09
CA GLY A 234 -14.90 -1.52 -12.42
C GLY A 234 -15.59 -0.16 -12.60
N GLY A 235 -16.60 0.07 -11.79
CA GLY A 235 -17.41 1.29 -11.78
C GLY A 235 -18.74 1.08 -11.08
N PRO A 236 -19.51 2.14 -10.84
CA PRO A 236 -20.79 2.03 -10.15
C PRO A 236 -21.85 1.45 -11.08
N GLY A 237 -22.58 0.45 -10.62
CA GLY A 237 -23.67 -0.15 -11.37
C GLY A 237 -23.85 -1.66 -11.15
N ASN A 238 -24.86 -2.23 -11.83
CA ASN A 238 -25.22 -3.64 -11.74
C ASN A 238 -24.84 -4.47 -12.98
N LYS A 239 -24.04 -3.90 -13.89
CA LYS A 239 -23.52 -4.62 -15.06
C LYS A 239 -22.38 -5.53 -14.65
N LEU A 240 -22.11 -6.57 -15.44
CA LEU A 240 -20.95 -7.42 -15.25
C LEU A 240 -19.66 -6.56 -15.21
N GLY A 241 -18.85 -6.75 -14.19
CA GLY A 241 -17.64 -5.97 -13.95
C GLY A 241 -17.87 -4.60 -13.29
N TYR A 242 -19.10 -4.29 -12.88
CA TYR A 242 -19.49 -3.10 -12.10
C TYR A 242 -20.03 -3.51 -10.74
N PHE A 243 -20.02 -2.58 -9.79
CA PHE A 243 -20.42 -2.86 -8.41
C PHE A 243 -21.41 -1.83 -7.89
N MET A 244 -22.39 -2.31 -7.13
CA MET A 244 -23.31 -1.46 -6.38
C MET A 244 -22.76 -1.08 -5.00
N TYR A 245 -22.15 -2.06 -4.32
CA TYR A 245 -21.57 -1.88 -3.00
C TYR A 245 -20.51 -2.96 -2.72
N PRO A 246 -19.30 -2.83 -3.29
CA PRO A 246 -18.22 -3.78 -3.05
C PRO A 246 -17.72 -3.64 -1.61
N ILE A 247 -17.44 -4.76 -0.95
CA ILE A 247 -17.01 -4.80 0.45
C ILE A 247 -15.76 -5.63 0.69
N SER A 248 -15.42 -6.54 -0.22
CA SER A 248 -14.25 -7.39 -0.07
C SER A 248 -13.64 -7.71 -1.42
N ILE A 249 -12.32 -7.77 -1.44
CA ILE A 249 -11.50 -8.21 -2.57
C ILE A 249 -10.47 -9.23 -2.09
N GLU A 250 -10.34 -10.33 -2.81
CA GLU A 250 -9.34 -11.37 -2.56
C GLU A 250 -8.79 -11.89 -3.87
N HIS A 251 -7.62 -12.51 -3.85
CA HIS A 251 -7.03 -13.12 -5.04
C HIS A 251 -6.84 -14.63 -4.88
N MET A 252 -6.88 -15.33 -6.00
CA MET A 252 -6.48 -16.75 -6.12
C MET A 252 -5.61 -16.89 -7.37
N GLY A 253 -4.33 -17.09 -7.19
CA GLY A 253 -3.35 -16.96 -8.25
C GLY A 253 -3.35 -15.53 -8.80
N THR A 254 -3.58 -15.37 -10.11
CA THR A 254 -3.64 -14.06 -10.77
C THR A 254 -5.05 -13.48 -10.88
N ASP A 255 -6.08 -14.25 -10.48
CA ASP A 255 -7.47 -13.82 -10.56
C ASP A 255 -7.90 -13.09 -9.29
N LEU A 256 -8.74 -12.07 -9.46
CA LEU A 256 -9.34 -11.31 -8.37
C LEU A 256 -10.81 -11.69 -8.19
N TYR A 257 -11.25 -11.75 -6.94
CA TYR A 257 -12.63 -12.02 -6.56
C TYR A 257 -13.15 -10.87 -5.72
N VAL A 258 -14.22 -10.24 -6.16
CA VAL A 258 -14.81 -9.07 -5.48
C VAL A 258 -16.23 -9.40 -5.06
N LEU A 259 -16.51 -9.23 -3.76
CA LEU A 259 -17.84 -9.45 -3.19
C LEU A 259 -18.60 -8.13 -3.15
N ASP A 260 -19.81 -8.15 -3.72
CA ASP A 260 -20.78 -7.05 -3.66
C ASP A 260 -21.98 -7.47 -2.81
N THR A 261 -22.23 -6.74 -1.71
CA THR A 261 -23.32 -7.07 -0.79
C THR A 261 -24.70 -6.72 -1.31
N THR A 262 -24.83 -5.70 -2.15
CA THR A 262 -26.14 -5.31 -2.70
C THR A 262 -26.65 -6.33 -3.70
N THR A 263 -25.77 -6.86 -4.52
CA THR A 263 -26.11 -7.90 -5.50
C THR A 263 -26.02 -9.31 -4.92
N GLY A 264 -25.33 -9.48 -3.79
CA GLY A 264 -25.06 -10.79 -3.19
C GLY A 264 -24.17 -11.67 -4.08
N ALA A 265 -23.36 -11.07 -4.94
CA ALA A 265 -22.57 -11.77 -5.95
C ALA A 265 -21.07 -11.62 -5.71
N ILE A 266 -20.32 -12.64 -6.09
CA ILE A 266 -18.87 -12.60 -6.22
C ILE A 266 -18.53 -12.52 -7.71
N THR A 267 -17.81 -11.46 -8.09
CA THR A 267 -17.34 -11.27 -9.47
C THR A 267 -15.88 -11.64 -9.57
N ARG A 268 -15.55 -12.57 -10.47
CA ARG A 268 -14.18 -12.95 -10.81
C ARG A 268 -13.65 -12.08 -11.94
N PHE A 269 -12.46 -11.56 -11.77
CA PHE A 269 -11.69 -10.85 -12.80
C PHE A 269 -10.42 -11.63 -13.12
N ALA A 270 -10.24 -11.97 -14.39
CA ALA A 270 -8.98 -12.48 -14.90
C ALA A 270 -8.16 -11.35 -15.52
N ARG A 271 -6.84 -11.39 -15.39
CA ARG A 271 -5.96 -10.43 -16.06
C ARG A 271 -6.14 -10.50 -17.57
N THR A 272 -6.21 -9.33 -18.20
CA THR A 272 -6.15 -9.20 -19.66
C THR A 272 -4.70 -9.38 -20.16
N GLU A 273 -4.52 -9.51 -21.50
CA GLU A 273 -3.19 -9.49 -22.10
C GLU A 273 -2.40 -8.24 -21.71
N PHE A 274 -3.03 -7.06 -21.74
CA PHE A 274 -2.45 -5.80 -21.31
C PHE A 274 -1.96 -5.85 -19.83
N GLY A 275 -2.81 -6.35 -18.94
CA GLY A 275 -2.45 -6.54 -17.53
C GLY A 275 -1.29 -7.53 -17.35
N ASN A 276 -1.32 -8.67 -18.07
CA ASN A 276 -0.23 -9.65 -18.02
C ASN A 276 1.11 -9.07 -18.47
N LEU A 277 1.12 -8.26 -19.53
CA LEU A 277 2.35 -7.60 -20.00
C LEU A 277 2.91 -6.63 -18.97
N ILE A 278 2.07 -5.86 -18.28
CA ILE A 278 2.50 -4.95 -17.20
C ILE A 278 3.15 -5.75 -16.07
N HIS A 279 2.48 -6.80 -15.57
CA HIS A 279 3.03 -7.61 -14.49
C HIS A 279 4.31 -8.33 -14.90
N SER A 280 4.35 -8.90 -16.12
CA SER A 280 5.58 -9.52 -16.63
C SER A 280 6.74 -8.52 -16.70
N ALA A 281 6.48 -7.28 -17.10
CA ALA A 281 7.52 -6.25 -17.13
C ALA A 281 8.05 -5.89 -15.74
N LEU A 282 7.18 -5.85 -14.74
CA LEU A 282 7.57 -5.61 -13.34
C LEU A 282 8.35 -6.80 -12.77
N ASP A 283 7.88 -8.01 -13.00
CA ASP A 283 8.54 -9.25 -12.55
C ASP A 283 9.93 -9.39 -13.13
N GLU A 284 10.08 -9.22 -14.45
CA GLU A 284 11.39 -9.29 -15.13
C GLU A 284 12.35 -8.20 -14.62
N TYR A 285 11.84 -7.00 -14.35
CA TYR A 285 12.64 -5.93 -13.75
C TYR A 285 13.13 -6.30 -12.34
N SER A 286 12.25 -6.90 -11.53
CA SER A 286 12.57 -7.26 -10.14
C SER A 286 13.68 -8.31 -10.03
N VAL A 287 13.73 -9.25 -10.98
CA VAL A 287 14.76 -10.29 -11.06
C VAL A 287 16.01 -9.84 -11.81
N GLY A 288 16.05 -8.60 -12.32
CA GLY A 288 17.19 -8.02 -13.01
C GLY A 288 17.28 -8.33 -14.50
N ASN A 289 16.23 -8.91 -15.08
CA ASN A 289 16.13 -9.18 -16.52
C ASN A 289 15.60 -7.96 -17.28
N TYR A 290 16.44 -6.92 -17.35
CA TYR A 290 16.03 -5.60 -17.84
C TYR A 290 15.68 -5.59 -19.33
N ASP A 291 16.29 -6.45 -20.14
CA ASP A 291 15.98 -6.58 -21.58
C ASP A 291 14.54 -7.08 -21.77
N ALA A 292 14.16 -8.16 -21.10
CA ALA A 292 12.80 -8.69 -21.16
C ALA A 292 11.77 -7.71 -20.58
N SER A 293 12.12 -7.03 -19.48
CA SER A 293 11.26 -5.98 -18.92
C SER A 293 10.97 -4.88 -19.94
N ALA A 294 12.01 -4.36 -20.62
CA ALA A 294 11.84 -3.34 -21.65
C ALA A 294 10.97 -3.83 -22.81
N GLU A 295 11.20 -5.07 -23.29
CA GLU A 295 10.38 -5.68 -24.35
C GLU A 295 8.90 -5.78 -23.97
N HIS A 296 8.57 -6.15 -22.74
CA HIS A 296 7.21 -6.18 -22.26
C HIS A 296 6.59 -4.79 -22.22
N TRP A 297 7.32 -3.77 -21.75
CA TRP A 297 6.86 -2.38 -21.77
C TRP A 297 6.64 -1.85 -23.19
N GLU A 298 7.48 -2.20 -24.15
CA GLU A 298 7.28 -1.85 -25.57
C GLU A 298 5.98 -2.45 -26.11
N LYS A 299 5.66 -3.70 -25.77
CA LYS A 299 4.38 -4.32 -26.12
C LYS A 299 3.20 -3.60 -25.47
N VAL A 300 3.33 -3.13 -24.23
CA VAL A 300 2.33 -2.30 -23.57
C VAL A 300 2.12 -0.99 -24.34
N LEU A 301 3.20 -0.32 -24.76
CA LEU A 301 3.12 0.92 -25.57
C LEU A 301 2.50 0.66 -26.95
N ALA A 302 2.74 -0.48 -27.56
CA ALA A 302 2.11 -0.86 -28.82
C ALA A 302 0.58 -1.00 -28.69
N MET A 303 0.07 -1.38 -27.50
CA MET A 303 -1.36 -1.47 -27.21
C MET A 303 -1.94 -0.11 -26.75
N ASN A 304 -1.18 0.66 -26.00
CA ASN A 304 -1.55 1.98 -25.51
C ASN A 304 -0.35 2.91 -25.49
N GLY A 305 -0.17 3.69 -26.56
CA GLY A 305 0.94 4.63 -26.70
C GLY A 305 0.94 5.80 -25.70
N ASN A 306 -0.13 5.96 -24.90
CA ASN A 306 -0.22 6.99 -23.86
C ASN A 306 -0.02 6.41 -22.43
N TYR A 307 0.45 5.19 -22.32
CA TYR A 307 0.68 4.57 -21.01
C TYR A 307 2.03 5.02 -20.42
N GLU A 308 1.99 6.06 -19.62
CA GLU A 308 3.18 6.78 -19.10
C GLU A 308 4.16 5.88 -18.35
N LEU A 309 3.66 4.95 -17.52
CA LEU A 309 4.52 4.04 -16.76
C LEU A 309 5.39 3.15 -17.63
N ALA A 310 4.96 2.84 -18.86
CA ALA A 310 5.80 2.05 -19.77
C ALA A 310 7.03 2.84 -20.25
N TYR A 311 6.89 4.13 -20.52
CA TYR A 311 8.06 4.97 -20.84
C TYR A 311 9.04 5.04 -19.67
N ILE A 312 8.52 5.24 -18.45
CA ILE A 312 9.35 5.26 -17.22
C ILE A 312 10.00 3.88 -17.00
N GLY A 313 9.25 2.80 -17.21
CA GLY A 313 9.72 1.43 -17.09
C GLY A 313 10.87 1.10 -18.06
N ILE A 314 10.73 1.44 -19.34
CA ILE A 314 11.79 1.31 -20.34
C ILE A 314 13.01 2.15 -19.95
N GLY A 315 12.80 3.42 -19.60
CA GLY A 315 13.89 4.29 -19.16
C GLY A 315 14.65 3.73 -17.95
N ARG A 316 13.93 3.15 -16.98
CA ARG A 316 14.54 2.51 -15.80
C ARG A 316 15.32 1.24 -16.17
N ALA A 317 14.80 0.42 -17.08
CA ALA A 317 15.50 -0.75 -17.59
C ALA A 317 16.80 -0.36 -18.30
N LEU A 318 16.75 0.60 -19.22
CA LEU A 318 17.92 1.15 -19.93
C LEU A 318 18.95 1.76 -18.97
N LEU A 319 18.50 2.46 -17.93
CA LEU A 319 19.37 3.01 -16.89
C LEU A 319 20.16 1.90 -16.17
N ARG A 320 19.52 0.76 -15.88
CA ARG A 320 20.16 -0.41 -15.28
C ARG A 320 21.14 -1.10 -16.22
N GLN A 321 20.87 -1.08 -17.51
CA GLN A 321 21.75 -1.56 -18.57
C GLN A 321 22.92 -0.60 -18.88
N GLN A 322 23.01 0.54 -18.22
CA GLN A 322 23.98 1.61 -18.44
C GLN A 322 23.82 2.34 -19.78
N ASN A 323 22.66 2.20 -20.42
CA ASN A 323 22.28 2.94 -21.64
C ASN A 323 21.72 4.32 -21.27
N TYR A 324 22.58 5.15 -20.69
CA TYR A 324 22.17 6.40 -20.03
C TYR A 324 21.56 7.43 -21.00
N GLU A 325 22.10 7.54 -22.21
CA GLU A 325 21.59 8.51 -23.22
C GLU A 325 20.16 8.17 -23.62
N GLU A 326 19.92 6.92 -23.96
CA GLU A 326 18.60 6.46 -24.36
C GLU A 326 17.60 6.54 -23.20
N ALA A 327 18.01 6.16 -21.97
CA ALA A 327 17.21 6.29 -20.78
C ALA A 327 16.74 7.75 -20.54
N MET A 328 17.65 8.73 -20.75
CA MET A 328 17.32 10.15 -20.62
C MET A 328 16.26 10.61 -21.62
N GLU A 329 16.22 10.09 -22.83
CA GLU A 329 15.19 10.45 -23.83
C GLU A 329 13.80 9.98 -23.36
N TYR A 330 13.68 8.76 -22.80
CA TYR A 330 12.43 8.27 -22.24
C TYR A 330 11.96 9.11 -21.06
N PHE A 331 12.83 9.42 -20.10
CA PHE A 331 12.48 10.26 -18.95
C PHE A 331 12.11 11.68 -19.33
N LYS A 332 12.75 12.23 -20.35
CA LYS A 332 12.43 13.58 -20.87
C LYS A 332 11.04 13.64 -21.49
N VAL A 333 10.61 12.61 -22.23
CA VAL A 333 9.26 12.53 -22.79
C VAL A 333 8.21 12.60 -21.68
N MET A 334 8.47 11.92 -20.55
CA MET A 334 7.55 11.88 -19.40
C MET A 334 7.74 13.02 -18.40
N ARG A 335 8.72 13.91 -18.61
CA ARG A 335 9.11 14.96 -17.66
C ARG A 335 9.46 14.40 -16.27
N ASP A 336 10.03 13.20 -16.25
CA ASP A 336 10.54 12.56 -15.03
C ASP A 336 11.93 13.13 -14.73
N ASP A 337 11.95 14.31 -14.13
CA ASP A 337 13.17 15.07 -13.84
C ASP A 337 14.08 14.34 -12.84
N GLU A 338 13.52 13.53 -11.95
CA GLU A 338 14.29 12.77 -10.97
C GLU A 338 15.13 11.68 -11.65
N ASN A 339 14.47 10.79 -12.41
CA ASN A 339 15.16 9.72 -13.11
C ASN A 339 16.06 10.25 -14.24
N TYR A 340 15.65 11.33 -14.92
CA TYR A 340 16.51 12.03 -15.86
C TYR A 340 17.80 12.53 -15.20
N SER A 341 17.70 13.21 -14.06
CA SER A 341 18.87 13.72 -13.33
C SER A 341 19.77 12.59 -12.83
N ARG A 342 19.17 11.44 -12.45
CA ARG A 342 19.92 10.24 -12.07
C ARG A 342 20.69 9.66 -13.24
N ALA A 343 20.05 9.50 -14.41
CA ALA A 343 20.67 9.03 -15.65
C ALA A 343 21.79 9.99 -16.09
N TRP A 344 21.54 11.29 -16.08
CA TRP A 344 22.53 12.32 -16.39
C TRP A 344 23.76 12.27 -15.47
N LYS A 345 23.56 12.03 -14.17
CA LYS A 345 24.66 11.87 -13.21
C LYS A 345 25.57 10.71 -13.56
N TYR A 346 25.01 9.56 -13.92
CA TYR A 346 25.80 8.38 -14.31
C TYR A 346 26.45 8.57 -15.68
N TYR A 347 25.73 9.09 -16.67
CA TYR A 347 26.27 9.43 -17.99
C TYR A 347 27.50 10.35 -17.89
N ARG A 348 27.38 11.44 -17.12
CA ARG A 348 28.47 12.38 -16.94
C ARG A 348 29.67 11.74 -16.24
N LYS A 349 29.43 10.89 -15.24
CA LYS A 349 30.49 10.18 -14.56
C LYS A 349 31.24 9.25 -15.54
N ASP A 350 30.53 8.44 -16.27
CA ASP A 350 31.05 7.51 -17.26
C ASP A 350 31.82 8.25 -18.36
N TRP A 351 31.24 9.35 -18.86
CA TRP A 351 31.90 10.19 -19.85
C TRP A 351 33.26 10.77 -19.33
N ILE A 352 33.26 11.27 -18.09
CA ILE A 352 34.51 11.79 -17.48
C ILE A 352 35.54 10.68 -17.32
N GLU A 353 35.16 9.50 -16.83
CA GLU A 353 36.04 8.37 -16.62
C GLU A 353 36.68 7.93 -17.96
N ASN A 354 35.89 7.83 -19.02
CA ASN A 354 36.36 7.43 -20.34
C ASN A 354 37.20 8.49 -21.06
N ASN A 355 37.00 9.77 -20.72
CA ASN A 355 37.70 10.89 -21.37
C ASN A 355 38.71 11.62 -20.47
N LEU A 356 38.98 11.11 -19.26
CA LEU A 356 39.85 11.76 -18.29
C LEU A 356 41.22 12.18 -18.85
N GLY A 357 41.83 11.31 -19.68
CA GLY A 357 43.09 11.62 -20.31
C GLY A 357 43.05 12.84 -21.21
N TYR A 358 41.98 12.95 -22.04
CA TYR A 358 41.79 14.10 -22.92
C TYR A 358 41.48 15.38 -22.12
N VAL A 359 40.66 15.28 -21.08
CA VAL A 359 40.36 16.41 -20.21
C VAL A 359 41.61 16.97 -19.54
N LEU A 360 42.49 16.09 -19.04
CA LEU A 360 43.74 16.50 -18.42
C LEU A 360 44.69 17.16 -19.47
N VAL A 361 44.81 16.62 -20.68
CA VAL A 361 45.61 17.23 -21.74
C VAL A 361 45.10 18.63 -22.09
N VAL A 362 43.79 18.80 -22.24
CA VAL A 362 43.18 20.10 -22.51
C VAL A 362 43.46 21.11 -21.38
N LEU A 363 43.31 20.68 -20.11
CA LEU A 363 43.60 21.54 -18.96
C LEU A 363 45.06 21.97 -18.90
N VAL A 364 46.00 21.05 -19.19
CA VAL A 364 47.43 21.37 -19.25
C VAL A 364 47.73 22.36 -20.37
N VAL A 365 47.17 22.14 -21.57
CA VAL A 365 47.34 23.06 -22.73
C VAL A 365 46.80 24.45 -22.39
N LEU A 366 45.56 24.54 -21.82
CA LEU A 366 45.00 25.80 -21.40
C LEU A 366 45.83 26.50 -20.32
N GLY A 367 46.40 25.76 -19.38
CA GLY A 367 47.29 26.29 -18.35
C GLY A 367 48.63 26.82 -18.89
N LEU A 368 49.12 26.26 -20.01
CA LEU A 368 50.34 26.70 -20.66
C LEU A 368 50.17 27.93 -21.55
N ILE A 369 48.98 28.20 -22.09
CA ILE A 369 48.69 29.36 -22.95
C ILE A 369 49.19 30.67 -22.33
N PRO A 370 48.82 31.06 -21.09
CA PRO A 370 49.24 32.35 -20.53
C PRO A 370 50.75 32.41 -20.31
N VAL A 371 51.39 31.28 -20.08
CA VAL A 371 52.88 31.22 -19.92
C VAL A 371 53.57 31.46 -21.26
N VAL A 372 53.04 30.89 -22.34
CA VAL A 372 53.57 31.08 -23.68
C VAL A 372 53.32 32.53 -24.15
N VAL A 373 52.11 33.06 -23.96
CA VAL A 373 51.75 34.42 -24.32
C VAL A 373 52.62 35.46 -23.57
N LYS A 374 52.92 35.21 -22.30
CA LYS A 374 53.82 36.07 -21.52
C LYS A 374 55.28 36.02 -22.01
N LYS A 375 55.70 34.90 -22.57
CA LYS A 375 57.04 34.72 -23.10
C LYS A 375 57.23 35.29 -24.53
N VAL A 376 56.12 35.39 -25.29
CA VAL A 376 56.14 35.94 -26.65
C VAL A 376 55.98 37.47 -26.65
N ASN A 377 55.36 38.05 -25.61
CA ASN A 377 55.20 39.52 -25.44
C ASN A 377 56.33 40.18 -24.65
N ILE A 378 57.47 39.49 -24.47
CA ILE A 378 58.75 40.02 -23.99
C ILE A 378 59.71 40.01 -25.17
#